data_b75a46de9279b3f2fe9e104b69c316ba
#
_entry.id   b75a46de9279b3f2fe9e104b69c316ba
#
_cell.length_a   1.000
_cell.length_b   1.000
_cell.length_c   1.000
_cell.angle_alpha   90.00
_cell.angle_beta   90.00
_cell.angle_gamma   90.00
#
_symmetry.space_group_name_H-M   'P 1'
#
loop_
_entity.id
_entity.type
_entity.pdbx_description
1 polymer ?
#
loop_
_entity_poly.entity_id
_entity_poly.type
_entity_poly.pdbx_seq_one_letter_code
_entity_poly.pdbx_strand_id
1 'polypeptide(L)'
;MRAAVAARSQEEETIVKVLLINGSPRWKGNTNRALEEAAAALEAEGVQTELVWIGNKEIRGCIACGICGKTGDKHCVFAEDCCNELIAKAVECDGFIVGSPVYYAGMAGSLRALMDRMFYAGGANFRFKPAAGVAVARRAGAIEAADQINKYFQINCQP
;
A
#
# COMPACT_ATOMS: atom_id res chain seq x y z
N MET A 1 -52.60 -21.01 8.11
CA MET A 1 -52.12 -19.64 7.99
C MET A 1 -51.10 -19.35 9.08
N ARG A 2 -49.99 -18.72 8.78
CA ARG A 2 -48.86 -18.28 9.58
C ARG A 2 -47.78 -19.35 9.81
N ALA A 3 -46.88 -19.45 8.83
CA ALA A 3 -45.47 -19.82 9.03
C ALA A 3 -44.68 -19.42 7.79
N ALA A 4 -44.35 -18.17 7.68
CA ALA A 4 -43.40 -17.69 6.68
C ALA A 4 -42.95 -16.30 7.12
N VAL A 5 -41.97 -16.21 8.01
CA VAL A 5 -41.05 -15.07 8.15
C VAL A 5 -39.93 -15.53 9.09
N ALA A 6 -38.82 -15.99 8.60
CA ALA A 6 -37.51 -15.91 9.22
C ALA A 6 -36.43 -16.51 8.30
N ALA A 7 -36.28 -15.96 7.11
CA ALA A 7 -35.03 -16.03 6.38
C ALA A 7 -34.38 -14.65 6.50
N ARG A 8 -33.81 -14.34 7.66
CA ARG A 8 -32.77 -13.31 7.74
C ARG A 8 -31.56 -13.90 7.04
N SER A 9 -31.30 -13.39 5.83
CA SER A 9 -30.01 -13.54 5.18
C SER A 9 -28.92 -13.18 6.20
N GLN A 10 -28.04 -14.14 6.49
CA GLN A 10 -26.75 -13.85 7.10
C GLN A 10 -26.01 -12.99 6.06
N GLU A 11 -26.02 -11.68 6.23
CA GLU A 11 -25.10 -10.79 5.57
C GLU A 11 -23.72 -11.25 6.08
N GLU A 12 -22.91 -11.87 5.23
CA GLU A 12 -21.50 -12.06 5.49
C GLU A 12 -20.92 -10.66 5.74
N GLU A 13 -20.53 -10.39 6.95
CA GLU A 13 -19.91 -9.14 7.36
C GLU A 13 -18.58 -9.04 6.61
N THR A 14 -18.58 -8.28 5.53
CA THR A 14 -17.39 -8.11 4.68
C THR A 14 -16.36 -7.32 5.48
N ILE A 15 -15.34 -7.99 5.98
CA ILE A 15 -14.28 -7.38 6.78
C ILE A 15 -13.40 -6.55 5.85
N VAL A 16 -13.41 -5.23 6.03
CA VAL A 16 -12.56 -4.28 5.29
C VAL A 16 -11.10 -4.44 5.74
N LYS A 17 -10.18 -4.53 4.78
CA LYS A 17 -8.74 -4.68 5.02
C LYS A 17 -7.94 -3.51 4.47
N VAL A 18 -7.03 -2.96 5.26
CA VAL A 18 -6.10 -1.91 4.86
C VAL A 18 -4.65 -2.39 4.99
N LEU A 19 -3.89 -2.28 3.89
CA LEU A 19 -2.47 -2.58 3.85
C LEU A 19 -1.67 -1.31 4.18
N LEU A 20 -0.83 -1.37 5.22
CA LEU A 20 0.09 -0.30 5.56
C LEU A 20 1.50 -0.69 5.16
N ILE A 21 2.17 0.12 4.34
CA ILE A 21 3.52 -0.15 3.85
C ILE A 21 4.51 0.81 4.50
N ASN A 22 5.41 0.27 5.31
CA ASN A 22 6.48 1.04 5.93
C ASN A 22 7.73 1.05 5.05
N GLY A 23 7.95 2.17 4.34
CA GLY A 23 9.10 2.41 3.46
C GLY A 23 10.37 2.90 4.19
N SER A 24 10.40 2.91 5.52
CA SER A 24 11.58 3.30 6.27
C SER A 24 12.62 2.17 6.34
N PRO A 25 13.92 2.44 6.14
CA PRO A 25 14.96 1.44 6.40
C PRO A 25 15.11 1.09 7.89
N ARG A 26 14.48 1.88 8.78
CA ARG A 26 14.49 1.66 10.23
C ARG A 26 13.18 1.04 10.66
N TRP A 27 13.21 -0.21 11.11
CA TRP A 27 12.02 -0.95 11.55
C TRP A 27 11.16 -0.18 12.57
N LYS A 28 11.76 0.23 13.69
CA LYS A 28 11.06 0.93 14.78
C LYS A 28 11.30 2.45 14.74
N GLY A 29 11.30 3.06 13.56
CA GLY A 29 11.46 4.50 13.39
C GLY A 29 10.14 5.27 13.49
N ASN A 30 10.22 6.60 13.36
CA ASN A 30 9.03 7.47 13.45
C ASN A 30 8.00 7.19 12.34
N THR A 31 8.43 6.71 11.17
CA THR A 31 7.50 6.27 10.11
C THR A 31 6.66 5.08 10.58
N ASN A 32 7.30 4.10 11.25
CA ASN A 32 6.59 2.97 11.82
C ASN A 32 5.58 3.42 12.87
N ARG A 33 5.99 4.31 13.78
CA ARG A 33 5.11 4.84 14.81
C ARG A 33 3.87 5.55 14.23
N ALA A 34 4.06 6.35 13.18
CA ALA A 34 2.94 7.03 12.52
C ALA A 34 1.97 6.03 11.86
N LEU A 35 2.50 4.96 11.27
CA LEU A 35 1.68 3.91 10.68
C LEU A 35 0.97 3.04 11.74
N GLU A 36 1.61 2.76 12.87
CA GLU A 36 0.99 2.07 14.02
C GLU A 36 -0.20 2.85 14.59
N GLU A 37 -0.08 4.18 14.71
CA GLU A 37 -1.19 5.04 15.15
C GLU A 37 -2.35 5.01 14.15
N ALA A 38 -2.04 5.05 12.85
CA ALA A 38 -3.07 4.94 11.81
C ALA A 38 -3.74 3.55 11.85
N ALA A 39 -2.97 2.48 12.02
CA ALA A 39 -3.49 1.13 12.15
C ALA A 39 -4.42 1.01 13.37
N ALA A 40 -3.98 1.48 14.54
CA ALA A 40 -4.77 1.43 15.75
C ALA A 40 -6.10 2.19 15.63
N ALA A 41 -6.10 3.34 14.93
CA ALA A 41 -7.32 4.10 14.67
C ALA A 41 -8.30 3.35 13.75
N LEU A 42 -7.79 2.69 12.71
CA LEU A 42 -8.59 1.87 11.79
C LEU A 42 -9.15 0.63 12.51
N GLU A 43 -8.35 -0.03 13.32
CA GLU A 43 -8.76 -1.22 14.09
C GLU A 43 -9.83 -0.89 15.13
N ALA A 44 -9.79 0.29 15.72
CA ALA A 44 -10.84 0.78 16.63
C ALA A 44 -12.21 0.93 15.93
N GLU A 45 -12.21 1.13 14.61
CA GLU A 45 -13.42 1.21 13.78
C GLU A 45 -13.75 -0.14 13.08
N GLY A 46 -13.14 -1.24 13.50
CA GLY A 46 -13.41 -2.58 12.98
C GLY A 46 -12.74 -2.92 11.65
N VAL A 47 -11.80 -2.09 11.18
CA VAL A 47 -11.03 -2.36 9.96
C VAL A 47 -9.83 -3.24 10.28
N GLN A 48 -9.65 -4.32 9.54
CA GLN A 48 -8.41 -5.12 9.65
C GLN A 48 -7.23 -4.38 9.04
N THR A 49 -6.10 -4.41 9.72
CA THR A 49 -4.87 -3.81 9.22
C THR A 49 -3.74 -4.83 9.09
N GLU A 50 -2.91 -4.64 8.06
CA GLU A 50 -1.66 -5.36 7.91
C GLU A 50 -0.53 -4.36 7.67
N LEU A 51 0.39 -4.23 8.63
CA LEU A 51 1.56 -3.36 8.49
C LEU A 51 2.76 -4.18 8.03
N VAL A 52 3.24 -3.88 6.82
CA VAL A 52 4.39 -4.53 6.21
C VAL A 52 5.58 -3.60 6.16
N TRP A 53 6.69 -4.03 6.73
CA TRP A 53 7.96 -3.33 6.62
C TRP A 53 8.76 -3.87 5.41
N ILE A 54 9.10 -2.98 4.47
CA ILE A 54 9.83 -3.39 3.26
C ILE A 54 11.31 -3.73 3.53
N GLY A 55 11.78 -3.46 4.74
CA GLY A 55 13.13 -3.82 5.16
C GLY A 55 14.19 -2.80 4.76
N ASN A 56 15.42 -3.20 5.02
CA ASN A 56 16.63 -2.48 4.63
C ASN A 56 17.44 -3.26 3.55
N LYS A 57 16.79 -4.25 2.94
CA LYS A 57 17.37 -5.02 1.84
C LYS A 57 17.25 -4.26 0.53
N GLU A 58 18.02 -4.67 -0.45
CA GLU A 58 17.95 -4.11 -1.78
C GLU A 58 16.56 -4.35 -2.41
N ILE A 59 15.99 -3.30 -2.97
CA ILE A 59 14.77 -3.35 -3.78
C ILE A 59 15.15 -2.82 -5.16
N ARG A 60 15.03 -3.67 -6.16
CA ARG A 60 15.36 -3.34 -7.54
C ARG A 60 14.35 -2.38 -8.15
N GLY A 61 14.83 -1.38 -8.86
CA GLY A 61 13.99 -0.45 -9.63
C GLY A 61 13.38 -1.11 -10.88
N CYS A 62 12.32 -0.51 -11.40
CA CYS A 62 11.71 -0.92 -12.66
C CYS A 62 12.66 -0.63 -13.83
N ILE A 63 12.87 -1.61 -14.72
CA ILE A 63 13.69 -1.47 -15.94
C ILE A 63 12.84 -1.28 -17.21
N ALA A 64 11.55 -1.03 -17.06
CA ALA A 64 10.62 -0.84 -18.18
C ALA A 64 10.60 -1.98 -19.21
N CYS A 65 10.80 -3.23 -18.78
CA CYS A 65 10.81 -4.40 -19.67
C CYS A 65 9.45 -4.71 -20.31
N GLY A 66 8.36 -4.17 -19.77
CA GLY A 66 6.99 -4.33 -20.29
C GLY A 66 6.38 -5.73 -20.14
N ILE A 67 7.05 -6.66 -19.45
CA ILE A 67 6.56 -8.05 -19.30
C ILE A 67 5.25 -8.07 -18.53
N CYS A 68 5.15 -7.39 -17.39
CA CYS A 68 3.94 -7.34 -16.57
C CYS A 68 2.72 -6.82 -17.33
N GLY A 69 2.89 -5.86 -18.26
CA GLY A 69 1.82 -5.37 -19.12
C GLY A 69 1.42 -6.35 -20.22
N LYS A 70 2.32 -7.25 -20.65
CA LYS A 70 2.04 -8.27 -21.68
C LYS A 70 1.39 -9.51 -21.09
N THR A 71 1.84 -9.95 -19.92
CA THR A 71 1.32 -11.14 -19.24
C THR A 71 0.00 -10.87 -18.53
N GLY A 72 -0.16 -9.67 -17.96
CA GLY A 72 -1.34 -9.29 -17.19
C GLY A 72 -1.54 -10.11 -15.89
N ASP A 73 -0.51 -10.87 -15.50
CA ASP A 73 -0.55 -11.81 -14.37
C ASP A 73 -0.35 -11.14 -13.00
N LYS A 74 -0.28 -9.80 -12.99
CA LYS A 74 -0.05 -8.99 -11.77
C LYS A 74 1.31 -9.24 -11.11
N HIS A 75 2.28 -9.71 -11.87
CA HIS A 75 3.62 -10.02 -11.37
C HIS A 75 4.69 -9.19 -12.06
N CYS A 76 5.68 -8.74 -11.28
CA CYS A 76 6.94 -8.25 -11.81
C CYS A 76 7.85 -9.45 -12.13
N VAL A 77 8.60 -9.37 -13.21
CA VAL A 77 9.56 -10.43 -13.61
C VAL A 77 10.67 -10.66 -12.57
N PHE A 78 10.97 -9.64 -11.76
CA PHE A 78 11.94 -9.77 -10.67
C PHE A 78 11.25 -10.28 -9.41
N ALA A 79 11.71 -11.42 -8.91
CA ALA A 79 11.11 -12.12 -7.78
C ALA A 79 12.02 -12.19 -6.53
N GLU A 80 13.20 -11.54 -6.57
CA GLU A 80 14.22 -11.67 -5.52
C GLU A 80 13.96 -10.75 -4.30
N ASP A 81 12.95 -9.88 -4.39
CA ASP A 81 12.57 -8.95 -3.32
C ASP A 81 11.07 -9.05 -2.96
N CYS A 82 10.61 -8.22 -2.01
CA CYS A 82 9.24 -8.25 -1.50
C CYS A 82 8.16 -7.74 -2.48
N CYS A 83 8.52 -7.28 -3.69
CA CYS A 83 7.59 -6.58 -4.57
C CYS A 83 6.38 -7.44 -4.95
N ASN A 84 6.58 -8.68 -5.39
CA ASN A 84 5.49 -9.55 -5.82
C ASN A 84 4.59 -9.99 -4.66
N GLU A 85 5.15 -10.21 -3.48
CA GLU A 85 4.37 -10.45 -2.27
C GLU A 85 3.47 -9.26 -1.94
N LEU A 86 4.00 -8.05 -2.00
CA LEU A 86 3.24 -6.83 -1.75
C LEU A 86 2.18 -6.56 -2.81
N ILE A 87 2.44 -6.89 -4.08
CA ILE A 87 1.42 -6.82 -5.13
C ILE A 87 0.25 -7.74 -4.78
N ALA A 88 0.51 -8.99 -4.37
CA ALA A 88 -0.53 -9.95 -4.01
C ALA A 88 -1.38 -9.42 -2.83
N LYS A 89 -0.74 -8.97 -1.75
CA LYS A 89 -1.43 -8.35 -0.60
C LYS A 89 -2.25 -7.13 -1.00
N ALA A 90 -1.69 -6.27 -1.85
CA ALA A 90 -2.34 -5.07 -2.34
C ALA A 90 -3.56 -5.35 -3.25
N VAL A 91 -3.56 -6.47 -3.96
CA VAL A 91 -4.73 -6.92 -4.73
C VAL A 91 -5.87 -7.35 -3.80
N GLU A 92 -5.54 -7.99 -2.67
CA GLU A 92 -6.52 -8.55 -1.72
C GLU A 92 -7.07 -7.52 -0.72
N CYS A 93 -6.35 -6.42 -0.46
CA CYS A 93 -6.82 -5.39 0.47
C CYS A 93 -7.80 -4.40 -0.20
N ASP A 94 -8.55 -3.66 0.63
CA ASP A 94 -9.54 -2.66 0.20
C ASP A 94 -8.97 -1.24 0.17
N GLY A 95 -7.84 -1.00 0.82
CA GLY A 95 -7.19 0.30 0.86
C GLY A 95 -5.71 0.23 1.22
N PHE A 96 -5.00 1.37 1.08
CA PHE A 96 -3.56 1.46 1.34
C PHE A 96 -3.19 2.66 2.19
N ILE A 97 -2.21 2.49 3.07
CA ILE A 97 -1.46 3.60 3.66
C ILE A 97 0.03 3.37 3.41
N VAL A 98 0.68 4.31 2.72
CA VAL A 98 2.11 4.18 2.39
C VAL A 98 2.90 5.23 3.17
N GLY A 99 3.81 4.76 4.02
CA GLY A 99 4.65 5.61 4.85
C GLY A 99 6.11 5.69 4.39
N SER A 100 6.66 6.90 4.34
CA SER A 100 8.05 7.16 3.98
C SER A 100 8.74 8.14 4.93
N PRO A 101 10.00 7.91 5.30
CA PRO A 101 10.84 9.00 5.77
C PRO A 101 11.21 9.91 4.61
N VAL A 102 11.57 11.15 4.93
CA VAL A 102 12.01 12.14 3.94
C VAL A 102 13.52 12.12 3.78
N TYR A 103 13.97 11.92 2.54
CA TYR A 103 15.37 12.05 2.12
C TYR A 103 15.48 13.07 0.99
N TYR A 104 16.18 14.20 1.22
CA TYR A 104 16.36 15.26 0.22
C TYR A 104 15.04 15.70 -0.45
N ALA A 105 14.05 16.02 0.39
CA ALA A 105 12.71 16.42 -0.05
C ALA A 105 11.99 15.38 -0.92
N GLY A 106 12.28 14.11 -0.75
CA GLY A 106 11.64 13.01 -1.47
C GLY A 106 11.37 11.80 -0.57
N MET A 107 10.56 10.88 -1.08
CA MET A 107 10.36 9.60 -0.43
C MET A 107 11.63 8.75 -0.49
N ALA A 108 11.75 7.75 0.39
CA ALA A 108 12.87 6.81 0.38
C ALA A 108 13.01 6.11 -0.98
N GLY A 109 14.25 6.04 -1.50
CA GLY A 109 14.51 5.48 -2.82
C GLY A 109 14.07 4.02 -2.99
N SER A 110 14.23 3.19 -1.96
CA SER A 110 13.75 1.81 -1.95
C SER A 110 12.23 1.72 -2.06
N LEU A 111 11.50 2.60 -1.36
CA LEU A 111 10.05 2.67 -1.47
C LEU A 111 9.63 3.10 -2.88
N ARG A 112 10.31 4.08 -3.48
CA ARG A 112 10.02 4.52 -4.85
C ARG A 112 10.23 3.38 -5.85
N ALA A 113 11.36 2.66 -5.75
CA ALA A 113 11.65 1.51 -6.60
C ALA A 113 10.58 0.42 -6.49
N LEU A 114 10.08 0.18 -5.27
CA LEU A 114 8.98 -0.72 -5.01
C LEU A 114 7.67 -0.24 -5.66
N MET A 115 7.27 1.00 -5.41
CA MET A 115 6.02 1.57 -5.92
C MET A 115 5.98 1.60 -7.44
N ASP A 116 7.08 1.95 -8.12
CA ASP A 116 7.16 1.89 -9.58
C ASP A 116 6.78 0.49 -10.10
N ARG A 117 7.32 -0.56 -9.50
CA ARG A 117 7.04 -1.94 -9.92
C ARG A 117 5.64 -2.41 -9.52
N MET A 118 5.20 -2.09 -8.31
CA MET A 118 3.86 -2.44 -7.82
C MET A 118 2.78 -1.84 -8.72
N PHE A 119 2.89 -0.56 -9.05
CA PHE A 119 1.88 0.13 -9.85
C PHE A 119 1.93 -0.22 -11.33
N TYR A 120 3.10 -0.54 -11.88
CA TYR A 120 3.17 -1.09 -13.25
C TYR A 120 2.58 -2.49 -13.37
N ALA A 121 2.79 -3.36 -12.39
CA ALA A 121 2.34 -4.74 -12.45
C ALA A 121 0.92 -4.94 -11.91
N GLY A 122 0.58 -4.30 -10.79
CA GLY A 122 -0.69 -4.50 -10.08
C GLY A 122 -1.69 -3.36 -10.20
N GLY A 123 -1.29 -2.21 -10.73
CA GLY A 123 -2.04 -0.95 -10.65
C GLY A 123 -3.50 -1.02 -11.14
N ALA A 124 -3.78 -1.78 -12.19
CA ALA A 124 -5.14 -1.95 -12.67
C ALA A 124 -6.10 -2.52 -11.61
N ASN A 125 -5.58 -3.30 -10.66
CA ASN A 125 -6.34 -3.90 -9.56
C ASN A 125 -6.40 -3.01 -8.31
N PHE A 126 -5.64 -1.91 -8.29
CA PHE A 126 -5.62 -0.96 -7.18
C PHE A 126 -6.57 0.22 -7.40
N ARG A 127 -7.08 0.38 -8.62
CA ARG A 127 -7.96 1.52 -8.97
C ARG A 127 -9.18 1.58 -8.06
N PHE A 128 -9.49 2.80 -7.66
CA PHE A 128 -10.64 3.14 -6.78
C PHE A 128 -10.53 2.63 -5.34
N LYS A 129 -9.44 1.97 -4.94
CA LYS A 129 -9.18 1.68 -3.54
C LYS A 129 -8.72 2.96 -2.84
N PRO A 130 -9.28 3.34 -1.69
CA PRO A 130 -8.81 4.51 -0.95
C PRO A 130 -7.33 4.37 -0.58
N ALA A 131 -6.60 5.47 -0.67
CA ALA A 131 -5.17 5.46 -0.39
C ALA A 131 -4.70 6.75 0.29
N ALA A 132 -3.72 6.63 1.18
CA ALA A 132 -3.11 7.76 1.88
C ALA A 132 -1.58 7.66 1.94
N GLY A 133 -0.91 8.81 1.84
CA GLY A 133 0.54 8.94 1.98
C GLY A 133 0.92 9.56 3.32
N VAL A 134 1.88 8.95 4.03
CA VAL A 134 2.45 9.46 5.27
C VAL A 134 3.92 9.80 5.05
N ALA A 135 4.28 11.08 5.13
CA ALA A 135 5.66 11.54 5.01
C ALA A 135 6.19 12.02 6.37
N VAL A 136 7.27 11.42 6.85
CA VAL A 136 7.88 11.73 8.15
C VAL A 136 9.20 12.44 7.95
N ALA A 137 9.24 13.74 8.23
CA ALA A 137 10.41 14.60 8.09
C ALA A 137 11.00 14.99 9.44
N ARG A 138 12.32 15.16 9.49
CA ARG A 138 13.00 15.77 10.62
C ARG A 138 12.83 17.29 10.66
N ARG A 139 12.81 17.94 9.47
CA ARG A 139 12.77 19.42 9.32
C ARG A 139 11.79 19.85 8.24
N ALA A 140 12.11 19.56 6.97
CA ALA A 140 11.39 20.02 5.79
C ALA A 140 11.30 18.91 4.72
N GLY A 141 10.58 19.15 3.62
CA GLY A 141 10.44 18.23 2.50
C GLY A 141 9.34 17.18 2.67
N ALA A 142 8.48 17.31 3.69
CA ALA A 142 7.37 16.37 3.88
C ALA A 142 6.30 16.52 2.80
N ILE A 143 6.02 17.73 2.36
CA ILE A 143 5.02 18.01 1.32
C ILE A 143 5.44 17.35 0.01
N GLU A 144 6.70 17.54 -0.41
CA GLU A 144 7.25 16.98 -1.64
C GLU A 144 7.29 15.44 -1.61
N ALA A 145 7.63 14.86 -0.46
CA ALA A 145 7.62 13.41 -0.31
C ALA A 145 6.20 12.83 -0.32
N ALA A 146 5.25 13.49 0.34
CA ALA A 146 3.84 13.11 0.30
C ALA A 146 3.25 13.25 -1.11
N ASP A 147 3.59 14.35 -1.83
CA ASP A 147 3.18 14.55 -3.21
C ASP A 147 3.72 13.45 -4.14
N GLN A 148 4.98 13.03 -3.96
CA GLN A 148 5.53 11.91 -4.73
C GLN A 148 4.76 10.60 -4.51
N ILE A 149 4.33 10.30 -3.28
CA ILE A 149 3.49 9.13 -2.99
C ILE A 149 2.11 9.31 -3.64
N ASN A 150 1.49 10.46 -3.43
CA ASN A 150 0.14 10.73 -3.93
C ASN A 150 0.04 10.70 -5.46
N LYS A 151 1.11 10.99 -6.19
CA LYS A 151 1.12 10.87 -7.66
C LYS A 151 0.82 9.46 -8.16
N TYR A 152 1.28 8.43 -7.46
CA TYR A 152 0.92 7.06 -7.80
C TYR A 152 -0.59 6.83 -7.65
N PHE A 153 -1.17 7.34 -6.57
CA PHE A 153 -2.60 7.22 -6.30
C PHE A 153 -3.44 7.99 -7.32
N GLN A 154 -3.09 9.26 -7.57
CA GLN A 154 -3.80 10.12 -8.52
C GLN A 154 -3.80 9.55 -9.94
N ILE A 155 -2.62 9.13 -10.45
CA ILE A 155 -2.51 8.52 -11.79
C ILE A 155 -3.31 7.23 -11.87
N ASN A 156 -3.40 6.49 -10.77
CA ASN A 156 -4.10 5.22 -10.71
C ASN A 156 -5.59 5.34 -10.30
N CYS A 157 -6.13 6.56 -10.25
CA CYS A 157 -7.54 6.82 -9.86
C CYS A 157 -7.91 6.29 -8.47
N GLN A 158 -7.03 6.45 -7.49
CA GLN A 158 -7.32 6.15 -6.09
C GLN A 158 -7.73 7.44 -5.38
N PRO A 159 -8.86 7.46 -4.68
CA PRO A 159 -9.29 8.61 -3.88
C PRO A 159 -8.44 8.79 -2.62
#